data_bbe691336d39a47a32de5dd3254a635f
#
_entry.id   bbe691336d39a47a32de5dd3254a635f
#
_cell.length_a   1.000
_cell.length_b   1.000
_cell.length_c   1.000
_cell.angle_alpha   90.00
_cell.angle_beta   90.00
_cell.angle_gamma   90.00
#
_symmetry.space_group_name_H-M   'P 1'
#
loop_
_entity.id
_entity.type
_entity.pdbx_description
1 polymer ?
#
loop_
_entity_poly.entity_id
_entity_poly.type
_entity_poly.pdbx_seq_one_letter_code
_entity_poly.pdbx_strand_id
1 'polypeptide(L)'
;MFDEFRGAVSMRFNGPVWRLLPLSLTKTPSIAAQAPVGRFHHSGQVAAYASLSVEGVEVAMRRYLEDDVKRALVPMWLKSDHVIDQRGNPKASVVWQGTYEAGEASPTWSFSDEARDKGADAMLYSSRSRPELSHVVIFDTACLSYIGPITAFEKGEEFADSKGFGNTGI
;
A
#
# COMPACT_ATOMS: atom_id res chain seq x y z
N MET A 1 4.07 -27.69 -11.09
CA MET A 1 5.19 -28.08 -10.37
C MET A 1 5.54 -27.06 -9.31
N PHE A 2 6.47 -27.18 -8.53
CA PHE A 2 6.70 -26.34 -7.39
C PHE A 2 7.16 -24.97 -7.83
N ASP A 3 6.27 -23.99 -7.76
CA ASP A 3 6.68 -22.62 -7.63
C ASP A 3 7.27 -22.52 -6.21
N GLU A 4 8.50 -22.95 -6.09
CA GLU A 4 9.27 -22.65 -4.92
C GLU A 4 9.45 -21.14 -4.89
N PHE A 5 8.50 -20.47 -4.25
CA PHE A 5 8.75 -19.14 -3.77
C PHE A 5 10.01 -19.25 -2.91
N ARG A 6 11.14 -18.99 -3.53
CA ARG A 6 12.41 -18.86 -2.82
C ARG A 6 12.22 -17.70 -1.86
N GLY A 7 12.10 -17.95 -0.62
CA GLY A 7 11.80 -17.02 0.47
C GLY A 7 12.10 -15.54 0.19
N ALA A 8 11.42 -14.68 0.88
CA ALA A 8 11.49 -13.23 0.69
C ALA A 8 12.92 -12.72 0.66
N VAL A 9 13.27 -11.97 -0.37
CA VAL A 9 14.62 -11.41 -0.56
C VAL A 9 14.70 -10.06 0.13
N SER A 10 15.78 -9.82 0.89
CA SER A 10 16.11 -8.51 1.41
C SER A 10 16.79 -7.67 0.32
N MET A 11 16.37 -6.42 0.19
CA MET A 11 16.89 -5.50 -0.83
C MET A 11 16.98 -4.08 -0.32
N ARG A 12 17.71 -3.24 -1.04
CA ARG A 12 17.66 -1.78 -0.88
C ARG A 12 16.54 -1.22 -1.74
N PHE A 13 15.88 -0.20 -1.24
CA PHE A 13 14.92 0.58 -2.01
C PHE A 13 15.24 2.06 -1.87
N ASN A 14 15.28 2.76 -2.99
CA ASN A 14 15.55 4.20 -3.03
C ASN A 14 14.80 4.78 -4.23
N GLY A 15 13.59 5.24 -3.99
CA GLY A 15 12.73 5.68 -5.08
C GLY A 15 11.42 6.30 -4.64
N PRO A 16 10.64 6.80 -5.62
CA PRO A 16 9.36 7.42 -5.35
C PRO A 16 8.30 6.39 -5.00
N VAL A 17 7.41 6.79 -4.11
CA VAL A 17 6.18 6.08 -3.77
C VAL A 17 5.06 7.09 -3.64
N TRP A 18 3.81 6.65 -3.77
CA TRP A 18 2.64 7.53 -3.72
C TRP A 18 1.67 7.06 -2.64
N ARG A 19 1.15 8.03 -1.92
CA ARG A 19 0.12 7.81 -0.92
C ARG A 19 -1.14 8.58 -1.27
N LEU A 20 -2.29 8.02 -0.92
CA LEU A 20 -3.55 8.75 -0.94
C LEU A 20 -3.95 9.01 0.50
N LEU A 21 -3.94 10.26 0.91
CA LEU A 21 -4.22 10.69 2.29
C LEU A 21 -5.45 11.58 2.35
N PRO A 22 -6.24 11.50 3.45
CA PRO A 22 -7.21 12.54 3.75
C PRO A 22 -6.55 13.92 3.75
N LEU A 23 -7.25 14.94 3.26
CA LEU A 23 -6.70 16.31 3.24
C LEU A 23 -6.24 16.79 4.61
N SER A 24 -6.92 16.36 5.67
CA SER A 24 -6.55 16.69 7.06
C SER A 24 -5.17 16.16 7.49
N LEU A 25 -4.62 15.19 6.78
CA LEU A 25 -3.34 14.55 7.13
C LEU A 25 -2.19 14.93 6.19
N THR A 26 -2.41 15.81 5.23
CA THR A 26 -1.39 16.17 4.23
C THR A 26 -0.24 17.00 4.78
N LYS A 27 -0.40 17.62 5.95
CA LYS A 27 0.68 18.32 6.65
C LYS A 27 1.64 17.37 7.37
N THR A 28 1.24 16.12 7.56
CA THR A 28 2.04 15.07 8.18
C THR A 28 2.07 13.85 7.26
N PRO A 29 2.65 13.99 6.06
CA PRO A 29 2.47 12.99 5.00
C PRO A 29 3.14 11.63 5.28
N SER A 30 4.04 11.56 6.24
CA SER A 30 4.66 10.31 6.71
C SER A 30 3.84 9.59 7.79
N ILE A 31 2.66 10.09 8.13
CA ILE A 31 1.84 9.53 9.20
C ILE A 31 1.49 8.06 8.96
N ALA A 32 1.57 7.26 10.02
CA ALA A 32 1.13 5.86 9.98
C ALA A 32 -0.40 5.76 9.81
N ALA A 33 -0.85 4.61 9.32
CA ALA A 33 -2.26 4.29 9.23
C ALA A 33 -2.93 4.44 10.61
N GLN A 34 -4.10 5.09 10.63
CA GLN A 34 -4.82 5.39 11.87
C GLN A 34 -5.71 4.23 12.32
N ALA A 35 -6.07 3.33 11.40
CA ALA A 35 -6.84 2.15 11.76
C ALA A 35 -6.00 1.24 12.67
N PRO A 36 -6.60 0.61 13.72
CA PRO A 36 -5.86 -0.24 14.63
C PRO A 36 -5.39 -1.55 14.00
N VAL A 37 -6.04 -1.98 12.94
CA VAL A 37 -5.67 -3.17 12.17
C VAL A 37 -5.74 -2.89 10.68
N GLY A 38 -4.89 -3.53 9.90
CA GLY A 38 -4.88 -3.47 8.46
C GLY A 38 -4.27 -4.73 7.87
N ARG A 39 -4.01 -4.69 6.58
CA ARG A 39 -3.43 -5.84 5.86
C ARG A 39 -2.15 -6.35 6.53
N PHE A 40 -1.29 -5.44 6.96
CA PHE A 40 0.04 -5.77 7.48
C PHE A 40 0.33 -5.10 8.82
N HIS A 41 -0.69 -4.83 9.61
CA HIS A 41 -0.48 -4.34 10.97
C HIS A 41 -1.62 -4.73 11.89
N HIS A 42 -1.27 -4.96 13.15
CA HIS A 42 -2.16 -5.30 14.25
C HIS A 42 -1.48 -4.94 15.59
N SER A 43 -2.21 -5.02 16.68
CA SER A 43 -1.66 -4.98 18.05
C SER A 43 -0.71 -3.79 18.30
N GLY A 44 -1.07 -2.59 17.86
CA GLY A 44 -0.27 -1.39 18.09
C GLY A 44 0.94 -1.21 17.16
N GLN A 45 1.10 -2.08 16.17
CA GLN A 45 2.17 -1.96 15.20
C GLN A 45 2.02 -0.72 14.32
N VAL A 46 3.14 -0.14 13.92
CA VAL A 46 3.20 0.97 12.97
C VAL A 46 3.21 0.42 11.54
N ALA A 47 2.37 0.99 10.68
CA ALA A 47 2.40 0.74 9.25
C ALA A 47 1.94 1.97 8.48
N ALA A 48 2.69 2.36 7.46
CA ALA A 48 2.25 3.33 6.47
C ALA A 48 2.18 2.63 5.11
N TYR A 49 1.12 2.86 4.37
CA TYR A 49 0.89 2.21 3.09
C TYR A 49 1.12 3.16 1.94
N ALA A 50 1.76 2.66 0.89
CA ALA A 50 2.01 3.41 -0.33
C ALA A 50 2.02 2.46 -1.53
N SER A 51 2.05 3.03 -2.71
CA SER A 51 2.17 2.28 -3.97
C SER A 51 3.35 2.80 -4.77
N LEU A 52 3.92 1.96 -5.63
CA LEU A 52 5.05 2.32 -6.48
C LEU A 52 4.63 3.05 -7.75
N SER A 53 3.33 3.28 -7.94
CA SER A 53 2.76 4.03 -9.04
C SER A 53 1.46 4.72 -8.62
N VAL A 54 1.08 5.77 -9.33
CA VAL A 54 -0.22 6.43 -9.14
C VAL A 54 -1.38 5.47 -9.43
N GLU A 55 -1.26 4.67 -10.46
CA GLU A 55 -2.24 3.64 -10.81
C GLU A 55 -2.41 2.63 -9.67
N GLY A 56 -1.32 2.23 -9.02
CA GLY A 56 -1.35 1.35 -7.86
C GLY A 56 -2.11 1.95 -6.68
N VAL A 57 -1.96 3.25 -6.43
CA VAL A 57 -2.73 3.94 -5.38
C VAL A 57 -4.23 3.87 -5.67
N GLU A 58 -4.62 4.15 -6.89
CA GLU A 58 -6.02 4.13 -7.31
C GLU A 58 -6.62 2.72 -7.12
N VAL A 59 -5.91 1.69 -7.56
CA VAL A 59 -6.33 0.30 -7.40
C VAL A 59 -6.45 -0.10 -5.93
N ALA A 60 -5.47 0.27 -5.11
CA ALA A 60 -5.46 -0.08 -3.68
C ALA A 60 -6.59 0.59 -2.90
N MET A 61 -6.94 1.80 -3.26
CA MET A 61 -7.92 2.61 -2.53
C MET A 61 -9.35 2.47 -3.05
N ARG A 62 -9.55 1.82 -4.19
CA ARG A 62 -10.85 1.79 -4.88
C ARG A 62 -12.01 1.40 -3.97
N ARG A 63 -11.86 0.41 -3.11
CA ARG A 63 -12.92 -0.02 -2.20
C ARG A 63 -13.19 0.94 -1.03
N TYR A 64 -12.27 1.87 -0.77
CA TYR A 64 -12.40 2.86 0.31
C TYR A 64 -12.93 4.21 -0.19
N LEU A 65 -13.09 4.39 -1.49
CA LEU A 65 -13.51 5.66 -2.09
C LEU A 65 -15.05 5.87 -2.09
N GLU A 66 -15.79 5.01 -1.41
CA GLU A 66 -17.25 5.13 -1.25
C GLU A 66 -17.65 6.12 -0.15
N ASP A 67 -16.71 6.63 0.61
CA ASP A 67 -16.92 7.63 1.66
C ASP A 67 -16.90 9.06 1.10
N ASP A 68 -17.28 10.04 1.94
CA ASP A 68 -17.25 11.46 1.60
C ASP A 68 -15.92 12.14 1.97
N VAL A 69 -14.88 11.37 2.25
CA VAL A 69 -13.57 11.91 2.66
C VAL A 69 -12.84 12.46 1.43
N LYS A 70 -12.48 13.72 1.49
CA LYS A 70 -11.62 14.36 0.50
C LYS A 70 -10.17 13.92 0.72
N ARG A 71 -9.51 13.52 -0.35
CA ARG A 71 -8.15 13.01 -0.33
C ARG A 71 -7.24 13.75 -1.28
N ALA A 72 -5.97 13.62 -1.04
CA ALA A 72 -4.92 14.13 -1.92
C ALA A 72 -3.93 13.01 -2.24
N LEU A 73 -3.43 13.05 -3.46
CA LEU A 73 -2.32 12.23 -3.89
C LEU A 73 -1.02 12.90 -3.44
N VAL A 74 -0.21 12.17 -2.68
CA VAL A 74 1.00 12.69 -2.05
C VAL A 74 2.20 11.87 -2.53
N PRO A 75 3.08 12.48 -3.36
CA PRO A 75 4.32 11.83 -3.74
C PRO A 75 5.32 11.90 -2.59
N MET A 76 5.90 10.75 -2.30
CA MET A 76 6.88 10.55 -1.25
C MET A 76 8.13 9.88 -1.83
N TRP A 77 9.21 9.92 -1.08
CA TRP A 77 10.42 9.19 -1.38
C TRP A 77 10.68 8.19 -0.25
N LEU A 78 10.84 6.93 -0.60
CA LEU A 78 11.23 5.88 0.33
C LEU A 78 12.70 5.54 0.11
N LYS A 79 13.46 5.58 1.19
CA LYS A 79 14.87 5.17 1.19
C LYS A 79 15.14 4.25 2.36
N SER A 80 15.51 3.03 2.08
CA SER A 80 15.89 2.04 3.08
C SER A 80 16.88 1.04 2.50
N ASP A 81 17.82 0.63 3.33
CA ASP A 81 18.78 -0.44 3.00
C ASP A 81 18.23 -1.83 3.33
N HIS A 82 17.09 -1.91 4.02
CA HIS A 82 16.52 -3.18 4.43
C HIS A 82 15.01 -3.24 4.16
N VAL A 83 14.67 -3.71 2.98
CA VAL A 83 13.28 -3.92 2.53
C VAL A 83 13.10 -5.39 2.15
N ILE A 84 12.06 -6.02 2.65
CA ILE A 84 11.71 -7.39 2.27
C ILE A 84 10.83 -7.36 1.02
N ASP A 85 11.17 -8.14 0.01
CA ASP A 85 10.41 -8.21 -1.23
C ASP A 85 9.55 -9.48 -1.26
N GLN A 86 8.26 -9.30 -1.10
CA GLN A 86 7.24 -10.34 -1.20
C GLN A 86 6.47 -10.28 -2.52
N ARG A 87 6.90 -9.48 -3.48
CA ARG A 87 6.22 -9.40 -4.77
C ARG A 87 6.26 -10.75 -5.48
N GLY A 88 5.16 -11.11 -6.12
CA GLY A 88 5.01 -12.41 -6.75
C GLY A 88 4.58 -13.54 -5.81
N ASN A 89 4.50 -13.29 -4.50
CA ASN A 89 3.95 -14.25 -3.55
C ASN A 89 2.44 -14.04 -3.40
N PRO A 90 1.60 -14.91 -3.97
CA PRO A 90 0.15 -14.74 -3.92
C PRO A 90 -0.42 -14.83 -2.51
N LYS A 91 0.24 -15.52 -1.59
CA LYS A 91 -0.19 -15.66 -0.20
C LYS A 91 -0.11 -14.34 0.58
N ALA A 92 0.82 -13.46 0.20
CA ALA A 92 0.94 -12.13 0.78
C ALA A 92 -0.11 -11.16 0.24
N SER A 93 -0.82 -11.51 -0.81
CA SER A 93 -1.78 -10.65 -1.51
C SER A 93 -3.22 -11.13 -1.40
N VAL A 94 -3.53 -12.06 -0.51
CA VAL A 94 -4.90 -12.56 -0.30
C VAL A 94 -5.79 -11.52 0.38
N VAL A 95 -7.10 -11.73 0.31
CA VAL A 95 -8.07 -10.95 1.07
C VAL A 95 -7.86 -11.23 2.57
N TRP A 96 -7.70 -10.17 3.35
CA TRP A 96 -7.39 -10.32 4.78
C TRP A 96 -8.60 -10.09 5.69
N GLN A 97 -9.58 -9.30 5.25
CA GLN A 97 -10.69 -8.85 6.10
C GLN A 97 -11.58 -10.01 6.55
N GLY A 98 -11.88 -10.95 5.66
CA GLY A 98 -12.82 -12.03 5.94
C GLY A 98 -12.38 -12.92 7.11
N THR A 99 -11.11 -13.27 7.18
CA THR A 99 -10.56 -14.08 8.27
C THR A 99 -10.58 -13.31 9.59
N TYR A 100 -10.24 -12.03 9.57
CA TYR A 100 -10.27 -11.17 10.75
C TYR A 100 -11.70 -10.97 11.26
N GLU A 101 -12.67 -10.76 10.38
CA GLU A 101 -14.09 -10.62 10.74
C GLU A 101 -14.64 -11.90 11.35
N ALA A 102 -14.11 -13.06 10.96
CA ALA A 102 -14.44 -14.36 11.54
C ALA A 102 -13.77 -14.61 12.92
N GLY A 103 -13.03 -13.63 13.44
CA GLY A 103 -12.35 -13.72 14.75
C GLY A 103 -10.99 -14.39 14.72
N GLU A 104 -10.44 -14.64 13.55
CA GLU A 104 -9.11 -15.24 13.36
C GLU A 104 -8.09 -14.21 12.93
N ALA A 105 -6.79 -14.50 13.18
CA ALA A 105 -5.70 -13.67 12.69
C ALA A 105 -5.69 -13.59 11.17
N SER A 106 -5.41 -12.40 10.62
CA SER A 106 -5.28 -12.25 9.18
C SER A 106 -4.13 -13.11 8.63
N PRO A 107 -4.33 -13.83 7.51
CA PRO A 107 -3.28 -14.65 6.91
C PRO A 107 -2.09 -13.83 6.40
N THR A 108 -2.26 -12.52 6.21
CA THR A 108 -1.19 -11.64 5.73
C THR A 108 -0.24 -11.19 6.84
N TRP A 109 -0.66 -11.25 8.09
CA TRP A 109 0.14 -10.74 9.22
C TRP A 109 1.42 -11.54 9.44
N SER A 110 1.44 -12.84 9.14
CA SER A 110 2.65 -13.65 9.28
C SER A 110 3.82 -13.11 8.44
N PHE A 111 3.54 -12.57 7.25
CA PHE A 111 4.56 -11.99 6.37
C PHE A 111 5.12 -10.70 6.94
N SER A 112 4.27 -9.80 7.39
CA SER A 112 4.72 -8.53 7.97
C SER A 112 5.36 -8.71 9.34
N ASP A 113 4.86 -9.62 10.16
CA ASP A 113 5.49 -9.93 11.45
C ASP A 113 6.89 -10.52 11.26
N GLU A 114 7.07 -11.43 10.32
CA GLU A 114 8.39 -11.97 9.99
C GLU A 114 9.33 -10.88 9.46
N ALA A 115 8.85 -10.00 8.59
CA ALA A 115 9.65 -8.89 8.08
C ALA A 115 10.11 -7.94 9.21
N ARG A 116 9.20 -7.62 10.15
CA ARG A 116 9.54 -6.81 11.34
C ARG A 116 10.56 -7.52 12.22
N ASP A 117 10.40 -8.82 12.45
CA ASP A 117 11.32 -9.61 13.27
C ASP A 117 12.73 -9.66 12.66
N LYS A 118 12.84 -9.57 11.36
CA LYS A 118 14.13 -9.45 10.64
C LYS A 118 14.70 -8.04 10.64
N GLY A 119 14.02 -7.07 11.24
CA GLY A 119 14.45 -5.68 11.30
C GLY A 119 14.23 -4.90 10.01
N ALA A 120 13.34 -5.36 9.14
CA ALA A 120 13.03 -4.63 7.91
C ALA A 120 12.32 -3.31 8.19
N ASP A 121 12.63 -2.29 7.40
CA ASP A 121 11.96 -0.99 7.45
C ASP A 121 10.66 -0.96 6.65
N ALA A 122 10.54 -1.84 5.66
CA ALA A 122 9.40 -1.91 4.75
C ALA A 122 9.31 -3.29 4.08
N MET A 123 8.17 -3.56 3.47
CA MET A 123 7.93 -4.77 2.70
C MET A 123 7.17 -4.44 1.41
N LEU A 124 7.69 -4.89 0.28
CA LEU A 124 7.03 -4.80 -1.01
C LEU A 124 6.09 -6.00 -1.20
N TYR A 125 4.97 -5.76 -1.85
CA TYR A 125 4.02 -6.82 -2.18
C TYR A 125 3.26 -6.48 -3.47
N SER A 126 2.70 -7.51 -4.13
CA SER A 126 1.92 -7.32 -5.35
C SER A 126 0.47 -6.98 -5.04
N SER A 127 -0.14 -6.17 -5.90
CA SER A 127 -1.58 -5.95 -5.87
C SER A 127 -2.31 -7.28 -6.09
N ARG A 128 -3.38 -7.52 -5.32
CA ARG A 128 -4.20 -8.73 -5.49
C ARG A 128 -4.93 -8.76 -6.82
N SER A 129 -5.52 -7.65 -7.21
CA SER A 129 -6.34 -7.56 -8.43
C SER A 129 -5.52 -7.26 -9.69
N ARG A 130 -4.36 -6.63 -9.53
CA ARG A 130 -3.45 -6.23 -10.60
C ARG A 130 -2.02 -6.61 -10.23
N PRO A 131 -1.62 -7.91 -10.35
CA PRO A 131 -0.33 -8.38 -9.84
C PRO A 131 0.91 -7.71 -10.45
N GLU A 132 0.78 -7.06 -11.58
CA GLU A 132 1.83 -6.25 -12.20
C GLU A 132 2.10 -4.93 -11.46
N LEU A 133 1.16 -4.51 -10.61
CA LEU A 133 1.33 -3.32 -9.78
C LEU A 133 1.89 -3.69 -8.41
N SER A 134 2.79 -2.86 -7.90
CA SER A 134 3.48 -3.06 -6.64
C SER A 134 3.03 -2.05 -5.59
N HIS A 135 2.89 -2.54 -4.38
CA HIS A 135 2.63 -1.75 -3.18
C HIS A 135 3.75 -1.92 -2.17
N VAL A 136 3.78 -1.06 -1.19
CA VAL A 136 4.73 -1.15 -0.08
C VAL A 136 4.04 -0.82 1.23
N VAL A 137 4.33 -1.59 2.25
CA VAL A 137 4.03 -1.25 3.64
C VAL A 137 5.33 -0.83 4.32
N ILE A 138 5.32 0.33 4.97
CA ILE A 138 6.47 0.92 5.63
C ILE A 138 6.28 0.79 7.14
N PHE A 139 7.21 0.13 7.81
CA PHE A 139 7.20 -0.09 9.26
C PHE A 139 7.92 1.02 10.02
N ASP A 140 8.96 1.59 9.40
CA ASP A 140 9.68 2.75 9.91
C ASP A 140 9.40 3.98 9.05
N THR A 141 8.51 4.83 9.52
CA THR A 141 8.08 6.02 8.78
C THR A 141 9.17 7.08 8.64
N ALA A 142 10.26 7.00 9.40
CA ALA A 142 11.44 7.86 9.21
C ALA A 142 12.12 7.64 7.86
N CYS A 143 11.88 6.50 7.21
CA CYS A 143 12.38 6.20 5.87
C CYS A 143 11.63 6.92 4.75
N LEU A 144 10.49 7.57 5.06
CA LEU A 144 9.68 8.34 4.11
C LEU A 144 10.03 9.81 4.17
N SER A 145 10.16 10.43 3.00
CA SER A 145 10.32 11.87 2.85
C SER A 145 9.30 12.43 1.88
N TYR A 146 8.76 13.60 2.18
CA TYR A 146 7.87 14.32 1.28
C TYR A 146 8.66 14.94 0.12
N ILE A 147 8.17 14.75 -1.10
CA ILE A 147 8.80 15.34 -2.28
C ILE A 147 7.86 16.27 -3.08
N GLY A 148 6.54 16.23 -2.80
CA GLY A 148 5.55 17.08 -3.47
C GLY A 148 5.59 17.10 -4.99
N PRO A 149 4.71 17.85 -5.64
CA PRO A 149 3.58 18.56 -5.04
C PRO A 149 2.42 17.63 -4.65
N ILE A 150 1.57 18.09 -3.75
CA ILE A 150 0.33 17.42 -3.39
C ILE A 150 -0.73 17.77 -4.44
N THR A 151 -1.42 16.75 -4.94
CA THR A 151 -2.50 16.91 -5.91
C THR A 151 -3.82 16.47 -5.28
N ALA A 152 -4.83 17.33 -5.33
CA ALA A 152 -6.16 16.97 -4.87
C ALA A 152 -6.70 15.79 -5.71
N PHE A 153 -7.25 14.81 -5.04
CA PHE A 153 -7.86 13.66 -5.68
C PHE A 153 -9.37 13.78 -5.58
N GLU A 154 -10.02 13.94 -6.72
CA GLU A 154 -11.47 14.05 -6.83
C GLU A 154 -12.04 12.74 -7.38
N LYS A 155 -12.66 11.95 -6.50
CA LYS A 155 -13.23 10.65 -6.82
C LYS A 155 -14.12 10.66 -8.07
N GLY A 156 -14.94 11.70 -8.23
CA GLY A 156 -15.89 11.78 -9.34
C GLY A 156 -15.26 12.06 -10.70
N GLU A 157 -14.17 12.80 -10.77
CA GLU A 157 -13.52 13.21 -12.01
C GLU A 157 -12.70 12.09 -12.64
N GLU A 158 -11.89 11.39 -11.84
CA GLU A 158 -11.08 10.26 -12.32
C GLU A 158 -11.94 9.13 -12.87
N PHE A 159 -13.04 8.81 -12.19
CA PHE A 159 -13.97 7.78 -12.67
C PHE A 159 -14.81 8.22 -13.87
N ALA A 160 -15.11 9.52 -13.99
CA ALA A 160 -15.80 10.06 -15.15
C ALA A 160 -14.91 9.99 -16.40
N ASP A 161 -13.64 10.32 -16.29
CA ASP A 161 -12.68 10.26 -17.39
C ASP A 161 -12.48 8.83 -17.88
N SER A 162 -12.36 7.86 -16.99
CA SER A 162 -12.24 6.46 -17.37
C SER A 162 -13.50 5.91 -18.03
N LYS A 163 -14.68 6.39 -17.66
CA LYS A 163 -15.94 6.06 -18.32
C LYS A 163 -16.11 6.79 -19.67
N GLY A 164 -15.57 8.00 -19.76
CA GLY A 164 -15.58 8.78 -20.99
C GLY A 164 -14.77 8.11 -22.09
N PHE A 165 -13.61 7.58 -21.76
CA PHE A 165 -12.79 6.83 -22.72
C PHE A 165 -13.43 5.53 -23.18
N GLY A 166 -14.24 4.88 -22.34
CA GLY A 166 -14.98 3.68 -22.73
C GLY A 166 -16.13 3.95 -23.69
N ASN A 167 -16.64 5.16 -23.73
CA ASN A 167 -17.75 5.55 -24.62
C ASN A 167 -17.29 6.22 -25.92
N THR A 168 -16.06 6.62 -26.04
CA THR A 168 -15.51 7.23 -27.26
C THR A 168 -14.83 6.24 -28.19
N GLY A 169 -14.80 4.98 -27.82
CA GLY A 169 -14.30 3.89 -28.65
C GLY A 169 -15.36 3.35 -29.61
N ILE A 170 -16.04 4.24 -30.31
CA ILE A 170 -16.89 3.88 -31.42
C ILE A 170 -16.10 3.98 -32.72
#